data_a369610421ba970c52c428043d8ef049
#
_entry.id   a369610421ba970c52c428043d8ef049
#
_cell.length_a   1.000
_cell.length_b   1.000
_cell.length_c   1.000
_cell.angle_alpha   90.00
_cell.angle_beta   90.00
_cell.angle_gamma   90.00
#
_symmetry.space_group_name_H-M   'P 1'
#
loop_
_entity.id
_entity.type
_entity.pdbx_description
1 polymer ?
#
loop_
_entity_poly.entity_id
_entity_poly.type
_entity_poly.pdbx_seq_one_letter_code
_entity_poly.pdbx_strand_id
1 'polypeptide(L)'
;MCFPCFLRPCNFLCPGTETMTFTTDNAIALFGKIEAAIGSPHALSSIRDDAVRCKLRDAASKLSLALETHNDVIHRIAYSPMQLALARVGVDTGIFRFLVVNNGTSSVELARERKVDLVLTQRLLRYYQSVGMILQKGPDEFAPNNVTEALAWEGGRAGICFQSDLVAQSLLAFPQFLRETDYANPTNAKYTPFNLGLQTEQTLFDWIKDHPDTLQHFNTWMSVQRDPRSTFLDVLPFDQEFAKDSNDETVVFVDIGGSRGHQCIALRRRYPNLRGRVVLQDLPHTIEQVKTDPLPGFDNIETDVHDMFSSQTIKGARAYYFRNVFHDWPDDKCQAILESLKPALSKDSVVLIDDIVVSSVGAPWRVTLGDMTMAVCLAAMERTEAEWRRLASSTGFEVVKILKYREEYEDSVIVLRVA
;
A
#
# COMPACT_ATOMS: atom_id res chain seq x y z
N MET A 1 -16.22 46.16 1.87
CA MET A 1 -17.19 45.35 2.65
C MET A 1 -16.38 44.37 3.51
N CYS A 2 -16.31 44.65 4.82
CA CYS A 2 -15.61 43.80 5.78
C CYS A 2 -16.48 42.58 6.11
N PHE A 3 -15.95 41.38 5.90
CA PHE A 3 -16.54 40.16 6.45
C PHE A 3 -16.09 39.99 7.92
N PRO A 4 -17.00 39.72 8.85
CA PRO A 4 -16.62 39.49 10.24
C PRO A 4 -16.05 38.04 10.41
N CYS A 5 -14.89 37.97 11.07
CA CYS A 5 -14.30 36.75 11.57
C CYS A 5 -15.25 36.04 12.57
N PHE A 6 -15.74 34.87 12.21
CA PHE A 6 -16.28 33.92 13.17
C PHE A 6 -15.29 32.77 13.38
N LEU A 7 -14.34 32.96 14.29
CA LEU A 7 -13.56 31.89 14.89
C LEU A 7 -14.23 31.51 16.21
N ARG A 8 -14.99 30.40 16.23
CA ARG A 8 -15.28 29.67 17.46
C ARG A 8 -14.30 28.50 17.53
N PRO A 9 -13.52 28.35 18.61
CA PRO A 9 -12.75 27.14 18.81
C PRO A 9 -13.68 25.96 19.05
N CYS A 10 -13.61 24.92 18.23
CA CYS A 10 -14.25 23.64 18.53
C CYS A 10 -13.48 22.98 19.68
N ASN A 11 -13.97 23.15 20.90
CA ASN A 11 -13.51 22.41 22.05
C ASN A 11 -14.11 20.99 22.03
N PHE A 12 -13.41 20.05 21.42
CA PHE A 12 -13.59 18.63 21.74
C PHE A 12 -12.67 18.29 22.93
N LEU A 13 -13.13 18.56 24.13
CA LEU A 13 -12.49 18.12 25.36
C LEU A 13 -12.91 16.65 25.63
N CYS A 14 -11.98 15.71 25.52
CA CYS A 14 -12.12 14.43 26.20
C CYS A 14 -12.09 14.67 27.72
N PRO A 15 -13.01 14.12 28.51
CA PRO A 15 -12.98 14.28 29.96
C PRO A 15 -11.79 13.50 30.54
N GLY A 16 -10.85 14.22 31.20
CA GLY A 16 -9.79 13.61 32.01
C GLY A 16 -8.35 13.95 31.63
N THR A 17 -8.09 14.80 30.64
CA THR A 17 -6.73 15.34 30.41
C THR A 17 -6.60 16.71 31.08
N GLU A 18 -5.71 16.83 32.09
CA GLU A 18 -5.24 18.11 32.53
C GLU A 18 -4.75 18.91 31.34
N THR A 19 -5.35 20.07 31.08
CA THR A 19 -4.90 20.99 30.03
C THR A 19 -3.51 21.51 30.42
N MET A 20 -2.48 20.85 29.89
CA MET A 20 -1.11 21.31 29.99
C MET A 20 -1.03 22.65 29.26
N THR A 21 -0.88 23.77 29.99
CA THR A 21 -0.61 25.07 29.39
C THR A 21 0.80 25.01 28.77
N PHE A 22 0.85 24.96 27.44
CA PHE A 22 2.12 24.89 26.72
C PHE A 22 2.73 26.30 26.67
N THR A 23 3.66 26.60 27.59
CA THR A 23 4.34 27.88 27.64
C THR A 23 5.48 27.97 26.63
N THR A 24 5.96 29.19 26.34
CA THR A 24 7.13 29.40 25.48
C THR A 24 8.36 28.64 25.99
N ASP A 25 8.56 28.59 27.30
CA ASP A 25 9.70 27.88 27.91
C ASP A 25 9.60 26.37 27.69
N ASN A 26 8.37 25.81 27.77
CA ASN A 26 8.12 24.39 27.46
C ASN A 26 8.37 24.10 25.98
N ALA A 27 8.01 25.00 25.09
CA ALA A 27 8.27 24.90 23.65
C ALA A 27 9.77 24.88 23.34
N ILE A 28 10.53 25.79 23.95
CA ILE A 28 12.00 25.86 23.81
C ILE A 28 12.68 24.60 24.35
N ALA A 29 12.24 24.09 25.51
CA ALA A 29 12.77 22.86 26.07
C ALA A 29 12.49 21.63 25.20
N LEU A 30 11.27 21.54 24.59
CA LEU A 30 10.91 20.49 23.66
C LEU A 30 11.73 20.59 22.36
N PHE A 31 11.87 21.80 21.81
CA PHE A 31 12.69 22.07 20.64
C PHE A 31 14.13 21.58 20.85
N GLY A 32 14.77 21.90 21.96
CA GLY A 32 16.13 21.43 22.25
C GLY A 32 16.25 19.89 22.31
N LYS A 33 15.22 19.19 22.81
CA LYS A 33 15.21 17.71 22.81
C LYS A 33 15.06 17.14 21.39
N ILE A 34 14.22 17.76 20.56
CA ILE A 34 14.02 17.35 19.17
C ILE A 34 15.31 17.56 18.37
N GLU A 35 15.94 18.75 18.48
CA GLU A 35 17.21 19.05 17.82
C GLU A 35 18.32 18.07 18.23
N ALA A 36 18.44 17.76 19.52
CA ALA A 36 19.40 16.77 20.01
C ALA A 36 19.16 15.37 19.43
N ALA A 37 17.90 14.96 19.27
CA ALA A 37 17.54 13.67 18.68
C ALA A 37 17.85 13.63 17.17
N ILE A 38 17.55 14.71 16.44
CA ILE A 38 17.81 14.83 14.98
C ILE A 38 19.31 14.93 14.72
N GLY A 39 20.05 15.69 15.55
CA GLY A 39 21.50 15.86 15.43
C GLY A 39 22.33 14.60 15.71
N SER A 40 21.70 13.54 16.22
CA SER A 40 22.36 12.25 16.48
C SER A 40 21.83 11.18 15.48
N PRO A 41 22.48 10.99 14.33
CA PRO A 41 21.99 10.08 13.27
C PRO A 41 21.72 8.65 13.75
N HIS A 42 22.46 8.19 14.78
CA HIS A 42 22.31 6.85 15.34
C HIS A 42 21.24 6.74 16.44
N ALA A 43 20.79 7.84 17.01
CA ALA A 43 19.83 7.82 18.14
C ALA A 43 18.47 7.30 17.69
N LEU A 44 17.95 7.76 16.57
CA LEU A 44 16.64 7.34 16.04
C LEU A 44 16.69 5.96 15.36
N SER A 45 17.80 5.62 14.70
CA SER A 45 17.99 4.29 14.08
C SER A 45 18.18 3.17 15.11
N SER A 46 18.45 3.50 16.39
CA SER A 46 18.55 2.54 17.49
C SER A 46 17.18 2.06 18.02
N ILE A 47 16.07 2.70 17.62
CA ILE A 47 14.72 2.28 18.01
C ILE A 47 14.38 0.98 17.27
N ARG A 48 14.51 -0.15 17.99
CA ARG A 48 14.26 -1.50 17.45
C ARG A 48 12.78 -1.89 17.44
N ASP A 49 11.99 -1.29 18.33
CA ASP A 49 10.55 -1.51 18.43
C ASP A 49 9.85 -0.68 17.34
N ASP A 50 9.35 -1.36 16.32
CA ASP A 50 8.70 -0.72 15.17
C ASP A 50 7.41 0.00 15.56
N ALA A 51 6.64 -0.51 16.52
CA ALA A 51 5.43 0.14 17.02
C ALA A 51 5.74 1.46 17.73
N VAL A 52 6.83 1.50 18.50
CA VAL A 52 7.31 2.74 19.14
C VAL A 52 7.80 3.73 18.07
N ARG A 53 8.55 3.27 17.08
CA ARG A 53 9.03 4.09 15.96
C ARG A 53 7.86 4.73 15.19
N CYS A 54 6.84 3.94 14.87
CA CYS A 54 5.64 4.42 14.17
C CYS A 54 4.86 5.44 15.00
N LYS A 55 4.65 5.17 16.31
CA LYS A 55 3.98 6.12 17.22
C LYS A 55 4.73 7.43 17.31
N LEU A 56 6.07 7.41 17.38
CA LEU A 56 6.89 8.62 17.43
C LEU A 56 6.78 9.42 16.13
N ARG A 57 6.88 8.75 14.97
CA ARG A 57 6.68 9.37 13.65
C ARG A 57 5.32 10.06 13.54
N ASP A 58 4.26 9.37 13.95
CA ASP A 58 2.89 9.88 13.82
C ASP A 58 2.64 11.05 14.79
N ALA A 59 3.22 10.99 15.99
CA ALA A 59 3.18 12.10 16.94
C ALA A 59 3.94 13.33 16.42
N ALA A 60 5.12 13.14 15.84
CA ALA A 60 5.91 14.21 15.23
C ALA A 60 5.17 14.85 14.04
N SER A 61 4.54 14.05 13.18
CA SER A 61 3.72 14.53 12.08
C SER A 61 2.52 15.36 12.57
N LYS A 62 1.79 14.88 13.58
CA LYS A 62 0.66 15.61 14.17
C LYS A 62 1.13 16.93 14.82
N LEU A 63 2.27 16.93 15.48
CA LEU A 63 2.86 18.14 16.05
C LEU A 63 3.22 19.16 14.97
N SER A 64 3.86 18.72 13.88
CA SER A 64 4.18 19.57 12.74
C SER A 64 2.93 20.24 12.18
N LEU A 65 1.87 19.45 11.90
CA LEU A 65 0.60 19.98 11.38
C LEU A 65 -0.08 20.96 12.34
N ALA A 66 -0.02 20.72 13.65
CA ALA A 66 -0.61 21.58 14.68
C ALA A 66 0.10 22.96 14.81
N LEU A 67 1.34 23.04 14.37
CA LEU A 67 2.15 24.28 14.40
C LEU A 67 2.00 25.11 13.14
N GLU A 68 1.37 24.58 12.08
CA GLU A 68 1.19 25.30 10.81
C GLU A 68 0.26 26.51 10.93
N THR A 69 0.68 27.63 10.34
CA THR A 69 -0.20 28.77 10.07
C THR A 69 -1.12 28.48 8.86
N HIS A 70 -2.15 29.29 8.65
CA HIS A 70 -3.00 29.17 7.45
C HIS A 70 -2.18 29.22 6.14
N ASN A 71 -1.14 30.06 6.10
CA ASN A 71 -0.28 30.19 4.94
C ASN A 71 0.56 28.92 4.72
N ASP A 72 1.09 28.32 5.79
CA ASP A 72 1.85 27.08 5.72
C ASP A 72 0.98 25.93 5.18
N VAL A 73 -0.26 25.80 5.69
CA VAL A 73 -1.23 24.79 5.22
C VAL A 73 -1.49 24.91 3.73
N ILE A 74 -1.76 26.15 3.23
CA ILE A 74 -2.03 26.38 1.80
C ILE A 74 -0.81 26.05 0.96
N HIS A 75 0.39 26.46 1.36
CA HIS A 75 1.62 26.13 0.64
C HIS A 75 1.85 24.63 0.59
N ARG A 76 1.74 23.93 1.72
CA ARG A 76 1.94 22.48 1.79
C ARG A 76 0.98 21.73 0.85
N ILE A 77 -0.30 22.08 0.85
CA ILE A 77 -1.31 21.40 0.02
C ILE A 77 -1.17 21.79 -1.46
N ALA A 78 -1.10 23.07 -1.78
CA ALA A 78 -1.08 23.55 -3.17
C ALA A 78 0.18 23.12 -3.94
N TYR A 79 1.32 23.01 -3.26
CA TYR A 79 2.59 22.59 -3.85
C TYR A 79 2.92 21.11 -3.66
N SER A 80 2.04 20.33 -3.04
CA SER A 80 2.25 18.88 -2.84
C SER A 80 2.58 18.10 -4.13
N PRO A 81 2.01 18.42 -5.32
CA PRO A 81 2.37 17.71 -6.55
C PRO A 81 3.83 17.88 -6.97
N MET A 82 4.49 18.97 -6.58
CA MET A 82 5.90 19.22 -6.89
C MET A 82 6.81 18.15 -6.27
N GLN A 83 6.46 17.63 -5.09
CA GLN A 83 7.29 16.67 -4.39
C GLN A 83 7.46 15.39 -5.20
N LEU A 84 6.36 14.83 -5.72
CA LEU A 84 6.40 13.65 -6.57
C LEU A 84 7.09 13.92 -7.91
N ALA A 85 6.73 15.01 -8.57
CA ALA A 85 7.31 15.39 -9.87
C ALA A 85 8.83 15.58 -9.80
N LEU A 86 9.33 16.27 -8.78
CA LEU A 86 10.75 16.51 -8.62
C LEU A 86 11.50 15.28 -8.08
N ALA A 87 10.85 14.45 -7.24
CA ALA A 87 11.40 13.13 -6.89
C ALA A 87 11.59 12.27 -8.14
N ARG A 88 10.63 12.29 -9.09
CA ARG A 88 10.74 11.59 -10.37
C ARG A 88 11.94 12.10 -11.18
N VAL A 89 12.14 13.40 -11.29
CA VAL A 89 13.33 13.98 -11.96
C VAL A 89 14.63 13.48 -11.32
N GLY A 90 14.70 13.41 -9.98
CA GLY A 90 15.87 12.91 -9.26
C GLY A 90 16.13 11.42 -9.50
N VAL A 91 15.05 10.63 -9.66
CA VAL A 91 15.12 9.20 -10.04
C VAL A 91 15.63 9.05 -11.48
N ASP A 92 15.04 9.76 -12.44
CA ASP A 92 15.39 9.66 -13.88
C ASP A 92 16.81 10.11 -14.15
N THR A 93 17.26 11.19 -13.52
CA THR A 93 18.63 11.68 -13.63
C THR A 93 19.64 10.84 -12.84
N GLY A 94 19.17 9.99 -11.93
CA GLY A 94 20.00 9.17 -11.05
C GLY A 94 20.75 9.96 -9.98
N ILE A 95 20.30 11.17 -9.66
CA ILE A 95 20.89 12.04 -8.62
C ILE A 95 20.94 11.34 -7.27
N PHE A 96 19.83 10.76 -6.82
CA PHE A 96 19.76 10.09 -5.51
C PHE A 96 20.73 8.90 -5.43
N ARG A 97 20.74 8.07 -6.48
CA ARG A 97 21.67 6.92 -6.55
C ARG A 97 23.13 7.35 -6.55
N PHE A 98 23.46 8.42 -7.25
CA PHE A 98 24.83 8.95 -7.28
C PHE A 98 25.27 9.44 -5.90
N LEU A 99 24.41 10.17 -5.18
CA LEU A 99 24.69 10.63 -3.82
C LEU A 99 24.93 9.46 -2.85
N VAL A 100 24.13 8.39 -2.93
CA VAL A 100 24.28 7.21 -2.06
C VAL A 100 25.59 6.48 -2.37
N VAL A 101 25.89 6.23 -3.65
CA VAL A 101 27.09 5.46 -4.06
C VAL A 101 28.38 6.19 -3.68
N ASN A 102 28.39 7.52 -3.82
CA ASN A 102 29.60 8.33 -3.59
C ASN A 102 29.65 8.94 -2.16
N ASN A 103 28.66 8.65 -1.33
CA ASN A 103 28.52 9.20 0.03
C ASN A 103 28.58 10.75 0.09
N GLY A 104 28.11 11.39 -0.98
CA GLY A 104 28.07 12.85 -1.13
C GLY A 104 28.87 13.35 -2.32
N THR A 105 28.65 14.63 -2.68
CA THR A 105 29.31 15.27 -3.81
C THR A 105 29.03 16.79 -3.84
N SER A 106 29.68 17.51 -4.78
CA SER A 106 29.37 18.89 -5.13
C SER A 106 28.33 18.96 -6.27
N SER A 107 27.69 20.14 -6.43
CA SER A 107 26.77 20.37 -7.55
C SER A 107 27.47 20.28 -8.91
N VAL A 108 28.71 20.75 -8.99
CA VAL A 108 29.53 20.73 -10.22
C VAL A 108 29.83 19.29 -10.64
N GLU A 109 30.29 18.46 -9.72
CA GLU A 109 30.59 17.06 -9.99
C GLU A 109 29.34 16.29 -10.41
N LEU A 110 28.24 16.46 -9.65
CA LEU A 110 26.97 15.81 -9.95
C LEU A 110 26.44 16.18 -11.34
N ALA A 111 26.46 17.48 -11.70
CA ALA A 111 26.03 17.97 -12.99
C ALA A 111 26.83 17.31 -14.14
N ARG A 112 28.14 17.23 -13.96
CA ARG A 112 29.05 16.60 -14.95
C ARG A 112 28.76 15.11 -15.11
N GLU A 113 28.71 14.38 -13.99
CA GLU A 113 28.59 12.91 -14.00
C GLU A 113 27.19 12.45 -14.45
N ARG A 114 26.15 13.23 -14.12
CA ARG A 114 24.76 12.91 -14.51
C ARG A 114 24.34 13.58 -15.82
N LYS A 115 25.23 14.39 -16.43
CA LYS A 115 24.96 15.15 -17.68
C LYS A 115 23.72 16.03 -17.57
N VAL A 116 23.51 16.64 -16.42
CA VAL A 116 22.44 17.60 -16.15
C VAL A 116 23.01 19.02 -16.14
N ASP A 117 22.29 19.98 -16.67
CA ASP A 117 22.71 21.37 -16.61
C ASP A 117 23.06 21.81 -15.18
N LEU A 118 24.16 22.54 -15.01
CA LEU A 118 24.66 22.92 -13.69
C LEU A 118 23.68 23.81 -12.92
N VAL A 119 23.06 24.77 -13.60
CA VAL A 119 22.10 25.69 -12.94
C VAL A 119 20.86 24.91 -12.52
N LEU A 120 20.37 24.00 -13.36
CA LEU A 120 19.27 23.12 -13.02
C LEU A 120 19.63 22.20 -11.85
N THR A 121 20.81 21.57 -11.87
CA THR A 121 21.30 20.72 -10.77
C THR A 121 21.31 21.49 -9.45
N GLN A 122 21.84 22.70 -9.42
CA GLN A 122 21.86 23.55 -8.22
C GLN A 122 20.46 23.90 -7.73
N ARG A 123 19.51 24.13 -8.64
CA ARG A 123 18.09 24.38 -8.28
C ARG A 123 17.44 23.13 -7.69
N LEU A 124 17.65 21.95 -8.30
CA LEU A 124 17.13 20.68 -7.80
C LEU A 124 17.70 20.35 -6.43
N LEU A 125 19.01 20.48 -6.21
CA LEU A 125 19.63 20.20 -4.92
C LEU A 125 19.12 21.12 -3.81
N ARG A 126 18.91 22.43 -4.09
CA ARG A 126 18.29 23.35 -3.14
C ARG A 126 16.87 22.91 -2.77
N TYR A 127 16.08 22.48 -3.74
CA TYR A 127 14.76 21.96 -3.47
C TYR A 127 14.82 20.67 -2.64
N TYR A 128 15.61 19.69 -3.08
CA TYR A 128 15.71 18.41 -2.36
C TYR A 128 16.16 18.57 -0.91
N GLN A 129 17.12 19.46 -0.67
CA GLN A 129 17.56 19.77 0.68
C GLN A 129 16.42 20.43 1.51
N SER A 130 15.71 21.40 0.92
CA SER A 130 14.65 22.14 1.63
C SER A 130 13.46 21.27 2.06
N VAL A 131 13.23 20.15 1.36
CA VAL A 131 12.17 19.18 1.68
C VAL A 131 12.71 17.89 2.33
N GLY A 132 13.98 17.88 2.75
CA GLY A 132 14.58 16.78 3.49
C GLY A 132 14.90 15.52 2.67
N MET A 133 14.94 15.59 1.34
CA MET A 133 15.31 14.46 0.49
C MET A 133 16.81 14.18 0.47
N ILE A 134 17.63 15.18 0.77
CA ILE A 134 19.09 15.09 0.88
C ILE A 134 19.59 15.98 2.02
N LEU A 135 20.83 15.79 2.43
CA LEU A 135 21.54 16.70 3.36
C LEU A 135 22.40 17.71 2.60
N GLN A 136 22.50 18.93 3.10
CA GLN A 136 23.53 19.90 2.69
C GLN A 136 24.45 20.14 3.88
N LYS A 137 25.75 19.85 3.72
CA LYS A 137 26.80 19.99 4.75
C LYS A 137 27.62 21.27 4.64
N GLY A 138 27.61 21.87 3.46
CA GLY A 138 28.33 23.10 3.16
C GLY A 138 27.73 23.83 1.95
N PRO A 139 28.25 24.97 1.55
CA PRO A 139 27.71 25.79 0.44
C PRO A 139 27.48 25.01 -0.87
N ASP A 140 28.37 24.08 -1.19
CA ASP A 140 28.29 23.19 -2.36
C ASP A 140 28.70 21.74 -1.97
N GLU A 141 28.26 21.27 -0.83
CA GLU A 141 28.50 19.92 -0.33
C GLU A 141 27.19 19.25 0.04
N PHE A 142 26.81 18.21 -0.68
CA PHE A 142 25.56 17.46 -0.51
C PHE A 142 25.84 16.02 -0.16
N ALA A 143 25.01 15.43 0.69
CA ALA A 143 25.16 14.06 1.18
C ALA A 143 23.80 13.34 1.24
N PRO A 144 23.81 11.99 1.18
CA PRO A 144 22.61 11.21 1.36
C PRO A 144 22.10 11.23 2.80
N ASN A 145 20.81 10.96 2.94
CA ASN A 145 20.13 10.61 4.18
C ASN A 145 19.22 9.40 3.96
N ASN A 146 18.46 8.99 4.95
CA ASN A 146 17.53 7.87 4.86
C ASN A 146 16.48 8.03 3.73
N VAL A 147 16.06 9.26 3.42
CA VAL A 147 15.12 9.53 2.30
C VAL A 147 15.84 9.36 0.97
N THR A 148 17.06 9.85 0.85
CA THR A 148 17.89 9.65 -0.34
C THR A 148 18.10 8.16 -0.63
N GLU A 149 18.40 7.37 0.42
CA GLU A 149 18.60 5.92 0.32
C GLU A 149 17.31 5.23 -0.15
N ALA A 150 16.14 5.61 0.40
CA ALA A 150 14.87 5.09 -0.02
C ALA A 150 14.54 5.42 -1.49
N LEU A 151 14.85 6.64 -1.96
CA LEU A 151 14.66 7.06 -3.35
C LEU A 151 15.68 6.45 -4.33
N ALA A 152 16.85 6.06 -3.83
CA ALA A 152 17.89 5.38 -4.61
C ALA A 152 17.67 3.86 -4.71
N TRP A 153 16.95 3.27 -3.75
CA TRP A 153 16.62 1.86 -3.73
C TRP A 153 15.69 1.48 -4.88
N GLU A 154 15.86 0.29 -5.45
CA GLU A 154 15.11 -0.15 -6.63
C GLU A 154 13.59 -0.13 -6.43
N GLY A 155 13.12 -0.64 -5.29
CA GLY A 155 11.70 -0.62 -4.94
C GLY A 155 11.15 0.81 -4.77
N GLY A 156 11.91 1.71 -4.14
CA GLY A 156 11.54 3.11 -4.00
C GLY A 156 11.47 3.83 -5.35
N ARG A 157 12.46 3.60 -6.22
CA ARG A 157 12.45 4.10 -7.61
C ARG A 157 11.24 3.62 -8.38
N ALA A 158 10.95 2.32 -8.33
CA ALA A 158 9.80 1.73 -9.00
C ALA A 158 8.48 2.33 -8.49
N GLY A 159 8.35 2.55 -7.18
CA GLY A 159 7.20 3.21 -6.59
C GLY A 159 7.03 4.65 -7.08
N ILE A 160 8.10 5.45 -7.12
CA ILE A 160 8.05 6.83 -7.65
C ILE A 160 7.66 6.84 -9.14
N CYS A 161 8.24 5.95 -9.95
CA CYS A 161 7.90 5.85 -11.36
C CYS A 161 6.44 5.46 -11.57
N PHE A 162 5.98 4.38 -10.94
CA PHE A 162 4.60 3.92 -11.03
C PHE A 162 3.59 4.99 -10.58
N GLN A 163 3.84 5.62 -9.43
CA GLN A 163 2.98 6.69 -8.91
C GLN A 163 2.95 7.90 -9.84
N SER A 164 4.08 8.29 -10.41
CA SER A 164 4.18 9.45 -11.31
C SER A 164 3.53 9.19 -12.67
N ASP A 165 3.78 8.00 -13.26
CA ASP A 165 3.36 7.70 -14.62
C ASP A 165 1.88 7.33 -14.75
N LEU A 166 1.28 6.82 -13.66
CA LEU A 166 -0.08 6.31 -13.69
C LEU A 166 -0.99 6.98 -12.64
N VAL A 167 -0.68 6.79 -11.35
CA VAL A 167 -1.61 7.16 -10.28
C VAL A 167 -1.80 8.67 -10.16
N ALA A 168 -0.72 9.45 -10.29
CA ALA A 168 -0.80 10.91 -10.21
C ALA A 168 -1.66 11.51 -11.33
N GLN A 169 -1.57 10.98 -12.54
CA GLN A 169 -2.38 11.44 -13.67
C GLN A 169 -3.87 11.14 -13.44
N SER A 170 -4.17 9.96 -12.89
CA SER A 170 -5.53 9.56 -12.50
C SER A 170 -6.08 10.47 -11.39
N LEU A 171 -5.28 10.77 -10.37
CA LEU A 171 -5.67 11.67 -9.28
C LEU A 171 -5.90 13.11 -9.76
N LEU A 172 -5.08 13.61 -10.69
CA LEU A 172 -5.28 14.97 -11.27
C LEU A 172 -6.54 15.06 -12.12
N ALA A 173 -6.97 13.98 -12.74
CA ALA A 173 -8.21 13.90 -13.50
C ALA A 173 -9.47 13.73 -12.60
N PHE A 174 -9.29 13.29 -11.34
CA PHE A 174 -10.41 12.95 -10.46
C PHE A 174 -11.40 14.10 -10.22
N PRO A 175 -10.98 15.35 -9.98
CA PRO A 175 -11.93 16.45 -9.83
C PRO A 175 -12.79 16.71 -11.08
N GLN A 176 -12.26 16.50 -12.28
CA GLN A 176 -13.02 16.58 -13.52
C GLN A 176 -14.01 15.42 -13.63
N PHE A 177 -13.55 14.18 -13.41
CA PHE A 177 -14.38 12.99 -13.39
C PHE A 177 -15.59 13.13 -12.45
N LEU A 178 -15.36 13.62 -11.21
CA LEU A 178 -16.43 13.81 -10.24
C LEU A 178 -17.46 14.85 -10.69
N ARG A 179 -17.04 15.94 -11.35
CA ARG A 179 -17.98 16.91 -11.94
C ARG A 179 -18.83 16.31 -13.06
N GLU A 180 -18.26 15.42 -13.87
CA GLU A 180 -18.95 14.75 -14.97
C GLU A 180 -19.91 13.66 -14.50
N THR A 181 -19.69 13.12 -13.31
CA THR A 181 -20.49 12.05 -12.70
C THR A 181 -21.36 12.51 -11.53
N ASP A 182 -21.60 13.82 -11.40
CA ASP A 182 -22.36 14.39 -10.28
C ASP A 182 -21.87 13.93 -8.90
N TYR A 183 -20.54 13.82 -8.74
CA TYR A 183 -19.85 13.37 -7.52
C TYR A 183 -20.22 11.93 -7.08
N ALA A 184 -20.62 11.09 -8.03
CA ALA A 184 -20.85 9.67 -7.76
C ALA A 184 -19.54 8.93 -7.50
N ASN A 185 -19.58 7.90 -6.61
CA ASN A 185 -18.46 7.02 -6.40
C ASN A 185 -18.13 6.25 -7.70
N PRO A 186 -16.86 6.14 -8.12
CA PRO A 186 -16.48 5.30 -9.26
C PRO A 186 -16.86 3.84 -9.00
N THR A 187 -17.62 3.22 -9.91
CA THR A 187 -18.04 1.80 -9.83
C THR A 187 -17.93 1.07 -11.14
N ASN A 188 -17.51 1.76 -12.21
CA ASN A 188 -17.34 1.20 -13.53
C ASN A 188 -15.85 1.13 -13.90
N ALA A 189 -15.25 -0.05 -13.87
CA ALA A 189 -13.83 -0.26 -14.19
C ALA A 189 -13.42 0.13 -15.62
N LYS A 190 -14.39 0.39 -16.52
CA LYS A 190 -14.15 0.88 -17.91
C LYS A 190 -14.30 2.39 -18.05
N TYR A 191 -14.70 3.09 -16.99
CA TYR A 191 -14.81 4.55 -16.95
C TYR A 191 -14.43 5.04 -15.57
N THR A 192 -13.18 5.37 -15.42
CA THR A 192 -12.53 5.77 -14.16
C THR A 192 -11.75 7.07 -14.38
N PRO A 193 -11.32 7.75 -13.33
CA PRO A 193 -10.34 8.85 -13.43
C PRO A 193 -9.05 8.44 -14.16
N PHE A 194 -8.63 7.17 -14.08
CA PHE A 194 -7.51 6.64 -14.86
C PHE A 194 -7.76 6.75 -16.35
N ASN A 195 -8.95 6.37 -16.84
CA ASN A 195 -9.29 6.47 -18.25
C ASN A 195 -9.24 7.93 -18.75
N LEU A 196 -9.73 8.86 -17.93
CA LEU A 196 -9.71 10.28 -18.25
C LEU A 196 -8.28 10.85 -18.21
N GLY A 197 -7.52 10.54 -17.19
CA GLY A 197 -6.16 11.05 -16.97
C GLY A 197 -5.15 10.57 -18.00
N LEU A 198 -5.22 9.29 -18.41
CA LEU A 198 -4.33 8.68 -19.39
C LEU A 198 -4.91 8.65 -20.82
N GLN A 199 -6.13 9.20 -21.03
CA GLN A 199 -6.81 9.26 -22.33
C GLN A 199 -6.90 7.88 -22.99
N THR A 200 -7.35 6.86 -22.26
CA THR A 200 -7.45 5.48 -22.72
C THR A 200 -8.85 4.90 -22.45
N GLU A 201 -9.28 3.95 -23.30
CA GLU A 201 -10.50 3.16 -23.09
C GLU A 201 -10.20 1.79 -22.44
N GLN A 202 -8.93 1.45 -22.24
CA GLN A 202 -8.52 0.19 -21.63
C GLN A 202 -8.74 0.21 -20.12
N THR A 203 -8.94 -0.97 -19.53
CA THR A 203 -8.81 -1.12 -18.09
C THR A 203 -7.35 -0.94 -17.67
N LEU A 204 -7.09 -0.63 -16.39
CA LEU A 204 -5.72 -0.48 -15.90
C LEU A 204 -4.85 -1.69 -16.22
N PHE A 205 -5.35 -2.90 -15.96
CA PHE A 205 -4.58 -4.13 -16.18
C PHE A 205 -4.33 -4.44 -17.66
N ASP A 206 -5.23 -4.06 -18.57
CA ASP A 206 -4.99 -4.20 -19.99
C ASP A 206 -4.00 -3.16 -20.50
N TRP A 207 -4.14 -1.90 -20.06
CA TRP A 207 -3.25 -0.81 -20.43
C TRP A 207 -1.80 -1.09 -19.98
N ILE A 208 -1.60 -1.58 -18.76
CA ILE A 208 -0.24 -1.79 -18.21
C ILE A 208 0.50 -2.93 -18.92
N LYS A 209 -0.21 -3.91 -19.52
CA LYS A 209 0.40 -4.97 -20.34
C LYS A 209 1.03 -4.40 -21.60
N ASP A 210 0.45 -3.34 -22.17
CA ASP A 210 0.95 -2.68 -23.38
C ASP A 210 2.06 -1.66 -23.06
N HIS A 211 2.40 -1.46 -21.76
CA HIS A 211 3.42 -0.52 -21.29
C HIS A 211 4.48 -1.24 -20.43
N PRO A 212 5.45 -1.93 -21.06
CA PRO A 212 6.38 -2.83 -20.34
C PRO A 212 7.18 -2.16 -19.23
N ASP A 213 7.61 -0.92 -19.40
CA ASP A 213 8.36 -0.20 -18.37
C ASP A 213 7.49 0.07 -17.13
N THR A 214 6.24 0.47 -17.33
CA THR A 214 5.27 0.69 -16.25
C THR A 214 4.90 -0.64 -15.59
N LEU A 215 4.74 -1.72 -16.36
CA LEU A 215 4.51 -3.07 -15.82
C LEU A 215 5.68 -3.52 -14.94
N GLN A 216 6.92 -3.28 -15.37
CA GLN A 216 8.10 -3.59 -14.55
C GLN A 216 8.11 -2.78 -13.24
N HIS A 217 7.83 -1.49 -13.30
CA HIS A 217 7.72 -0.64 -12.11
C HIS A 217 6.59 -1.10 -11.18
N PHE A 218 5.43 -1.42 -11.73
CA PHE A 218 4.30 -1.97 -10.99
C PHE A 218 4.68 -3.27 -10.26
N ASN A 219 5.21 -4.26 -10.98
CA ASN A 219 5.59 -5.55 -10.38
C ASN A 219 6.65 -5.38 -9.29
N THR A 220 7.68 -4.55 -9.52
CA THR A 220 8.72 -4.27 -8.54
C THR A 220 8.13 -3.59 -7.31
N TRP A 221 7.28 -2.57 -7.48
CA TRP A 221 6.64 -1.88 -6.38
C TRP A 221 5.71 -2.80 -5.58
N MET A 222 4.85 -3.59 -6.26
CA MET A 222 3.94 -4.54 -5.59
C MET A 222 4.69 -5.58 -4.77
N SER A 223 5.88 -6.01 -5.19
CA SER A 223 6.69 -6.98 -4.45
C SER A 223 7.30 -6.44 -3.15
N VAL A 224 7.43 -5.12 -3.00
CA VAL A 224 8.18 -4.50 -1.90
C VAL A 224 7.39 -3.51 -1.04
N GLN A 225 6.23 -3.05 -1.51
CA GLN A 225 5.44 -2.03 -0.80
C GLN A 225 4.91 -2.50 0.56
N ARG A 226 4.79 -3.81 0.77
CA ARG A 226 4.37 -4.42 2.02
C ARG A 226 5.48 -5.28 2.59
N ASP A 227 5.71 -5.14 3.90
CA ASP A 227 6.67 -5.98 4.61
C ASP A 227 6.19 -7.45 4.64
N PRO A 228 6.95 -8.40 4.09
CA PRO A 228 6.55 -9.80 4.01
C PRO A 228 6.62 -10.56 5.35
N ARG A 229 7.09 -9.91 6.44
CA ARG A 229 7.33 -10.59 7.73
C ARG A 229 6.07 -11.05 8.44
N SER A 230 4.92 -10.37 8.23
CA SER A 230 3.65 -10.75 8.85
C SER A 230 2.69 -11.30 7.81
N THR A 231 2.03 -12.42 8.14
CA THR A 231 1.05 -13.10 7.29
C THR A 231 -0.20 -13.47 8.09
N PHE A 232 -1.27 -13.85 7.42
CA PHE A 232 -2.49 -14.37 8.06
C PHE A 232 -2.22 -15.55 9.02
N LEU A 233 -1.12 -16.29 8.83
CA LEU A 233 -0.72 -17.43 9.65
C LEU A 233 -0.27 -17.03 11.08
N ASP A 234 -0.03 -15.74 11.31
CA ASP A 234 0.34 -15.24 12.64
C ASP A 234 -0.87 -15.13 13.57
N VAL A 235 -2.08 -15.04 13.00
CA VAL A 235 -3.34 -14.89 13.74
C VAL A 235 -4.31 -16.05 13.50
N LEU A 236 -4.02 -16.92 12.52
CA LEU A 236 -4.88 -18.03 12.15
C LEU A 236 -4.10 -19.34 12.28
N PRO A 237 -4.36 -20.17 13.32
CA PRO A 237 -3.73 -21.48 13.48
C PRO A 237 -4.32 -22.47 12.47
N PHE A 238 -3.86 -22.37 11.22
CA PHE A 238 -4.44 -23.05 10.06
C PHE A 238 -4.50 -24.58 10.20
N ASP A 239 -3.43 -25.18 10.72
CA ASP A 239 -3.33 -26.62 10.91
C ASP A 239 -4.41 -27.16 11.86
N GLN A 240 -4.70 -26.42 12.93
CA GLN A 240 -5.68 -26.81 13.95
C GLN A 240 -7.12 -26.55 13.50
N GLU A 241 -7.36 -25.43 12.79
CA GLU A 241 -8.72 -25.02 12.42
C GLU A 241 -9.22 -25.71 11.14
N PHE A 242 -8.34 -25.95 10.15
CA PHE A 242 -8.79 -26.38 8.82
C PHE A 242 -8.15 -27.69 8.34
N ALA A 243 -7.06 -28.13 8.95
CA ALA A 243 -6.34 -29.30 8.46
C ALA A 243 -6.18 -30.44 9.48
N LYS A 244 -6.81 -30.34 10.65
CA LYS A 244 -6.68 -31.31 11.74
C LYS A 244 -6.95 -32.76 11.32
N ASP A 245 -7.99 -32.97 10.50
CA ASP A 245 -8.42 -34.31 10.04
C ASP A 245 -8.10 -34.51 8.54
N SER A 246 -7.10 -33.83 8.00
CA SER A 246 -6.70 -33.96 6.61
C SER A 246 -5.84 -35.18 6.37
N ASN A 247 -5.97 -35.76 5.18
CA ASN A 247 -5.11 -36.79 4.64
C ASN A 247 -4.47 -36.31 3.33
N ASP A 248 -3.66 -37.14 2.68
CA ASP A 248 -2.90 -36.73 1.51
C ASP A 248 -3.77 -36.38 0.28
N GLU A 249 -5.02 -36.88 0.23
CA GLU A 249 -5.99 -36.57 -0.83
C GLU A 249 -6.81 -35.29 -0.55
N THR A 250 -6.83 -34.84 0.69
CA THR A 250 -7.60 -33.65 1.09
C THR A 250 -7.00 -32.40 0.50
N VAL A 251 -7.74 -31.60 -0.28
CA VAL A 251 -7.30 -30.25 -0.63
C VAL A 251 -7.52 -29.34 0.57
N VAL A 252 -6.43 -28.94 1.22
CA VAL A 252 -6.50 -28.13 2.44
C VAL A 252 -6.50 -26.63 2.15
N PHE A 253 -5.88 -26.22 1.03
CA PHE A 253 -5.71 -24.81 0.71
C PHE A 253 -5.70 -24.61 -0.80
N VAL A 254 -6.51 -23.67 -1.29
CA VAL A 254 -6.53 -23.20 -2.68
C VAL A 254 -6.30 -21.69 -2.67
N ASP A 255 -5.16 -21.24 -3.18
CA ASP A 255 -4.77 -19.83 -3.29
C ASP A 255 -5.22 -19.30 -4.65
N ILE A 256 -6.34 -18.59 -4.69
CA ILE A 256 -7.00 -18.12 -5.91
C ILE A 256 -6.53 -16.70 -6.24
N GLY A 257 -5.95 -16.52 -7.44
CA GLY A 257 -5.26 -15.29 -7.79
C GLY A 257 -3.94 -15.13 -7.02
N GLY A 258 -3.31 -16.26 -6.65
CA GLY A 258 -2.14 -16.30 -5.76
C GLY A 258 -0.82 -15.89 -6.41
N SER A 259 -0.84 -15.41 -7.68
CA SER A 259 0.32 -14.92 -8.40
C SER A 259 1.47 -15.93 -8.40
N ARG A 260 2.62 -15.60 -7.80
CA ARG A 260 3.80 -16.48 -7.72
C ARG A 260 3.73 -17.53 -6.58
N GLY A 261 2.60 -17.63 -5.87
CA GLY A 261 2.37 -18.64 -4.82
C GLY A 261 3.02 -18.34 -3.48
N HIS A 262 3.25 -17.08 -3.15
CA HIS A 262 3.91 -16.69 -1.90
C HIS A 262 3.18 -17.20 -0.65
N GLN A 263 1.85 -17.24 -0.67
CA GLN A 263 1.05 -17.70 0.48
C GLN A 263 1.03 -19.23 0.59
N CYS A 264 1.03 -19.94 -0.53
CA CYS A 264 1.23 -21.38 -0.56
C CYS A 264 2.60 -21.77 0.04
N ILE A 265 3.66 -21.06 -0.37
CA ILE A 265 5.02 -21.24 0.16
C ILE A 265 5.07 -20.93 1.67
N ALA A 266 4.45 -19.82 2.09
CA ALA A 266 4.40 -19.43 3.51
C ALA A 266 3.69 -20.50 4.35
N LEU A 267 2.56 -21.03 3.85
CA LEU A 267 1.82 -22.10 4.51
C LEU A 267 2.68 -23.37 4.67
N ARG A 268 3.33 -23.86 3.60
CA ARG A 268 4.22 -25.03 3.62
C ARG A 268 5.42 -24.83 4.55
N ARG A 269 6.00 -23.62 4.55
CA ARG A 269 7.12 -23.27 5.44
C ARG A 269 6.69 -23.23 6.91
N ARG A 270 5.51 -22.70 7.20
CA ARG A 270 4.98 -22.62 8.57
C ARG A 270 4.61 -24.00 9.12
N TYR A 271 4.08 -24.88 8.26
CA TYR A 271 3.59 -26.20 8.61
C TYR A 271 4.21 -27.28 7.70
N PRO A 272 5.50 -27.63 7.88
CA PRO A 272 6.20 -28.54 6.97
C PRO A 272 5.62 -29.96 6.95
N ASN A 273 4.92 -30.36 8.01
CA ASN A 273 4.27 -31.66 8.15
C ASN A 273 2.75 -31.62 7.84
N LEU A 274 2.25 -30.52 7.27
CA LEU A 274 0.84 -30.39 6.93
C LEU A 274 0.46 -31.42 5.87
N ARG A 275 -0.42 -32.34 6.25
CA ARG A 275 -0.99 -33.32 5.32
C ARG A 275 -2.07 -32.66 4.46
N GLY A 276 -2.11 -33.07 3.21
CA GLY A 276 -3.07 -32.55 2.25
C GLY A 276 -2.44 -31.70 1.16
N ARG A 277 -3.23 -31.45 0.12
CA ARG A 277 -2.83 -30.76 -1.09
C ARG A 277 -2.98 -29.25 -0.93
N VAL A 278 -1.99 -28.53 -1.40
CA VAL A 278 -1.98 -27.06 -1.49
C VAL A 278 -1.91 -26.70 -2.96
N VAL A 279 -2.85 -25.91 -3.44
CA VAL A 279 -3.01 -25.60 -4.85
C VAL A 279 -2.96 -24.10 -5.07
N LEU A 280 -2.13 -23.67 -6.01
CA LEU A 280 -2.10 -22.31 -6.54
C LEU A 280 -2.97 -22.25 -7.79
N GLN A 281 -3.94 -21.35 -7.80
CA GLN A 281 -4.76 -21.03 -8.97
C GLN A 281 -4.51 -19.60 -9.45
N ASP A 282 -4.29 -19.44 -10.75
CA ASP A 282 -4.16 -18.15 -11.41
C ASP A 282 -4.43 -18.29 -12.92
N LEU A 283 -4.36 -17.18 -13.64
CA LEU A 283 -4.52 -17.14 -15.10
C LEU A 283 -3.39 -17.90 -15.83
N PRO A 284 -3.62 -18.34 -17.07
CA PRO A 284 -2.68 -19.20 -17.81
C PRO A 284 -1.25 -18.68 -17.86
N HIS A 285 -1.08 -17.36 -18.10
CA HIS A 285 0.25 -16.75 -18.23
C HIS A 285 1.02 -16.75 -16.91
N THR A 286 0.32 -16.54 -15.79
CA THR A 286 0.92 -16.55 -14.44
C THR A 286 1.34 -17.97 -14.08
N ILE A 287 0.49 -18.95 -14.29
CA ILE A 287 0.80 -20.37 -14.03
C ILE A 287 1.98 -20.85 -14.88
N GLU A 288 2.04 -20.45 -16.14
CA GLU A 288 3.18 -20.78 -17.02
C GLU A 288 4.50 -20.17 -16.48
N GLN A 289 4.45 -18.93 -16.03
CA GLN A 289 5.61 -18.30 -15.39
C GLN A 289 6.07 -19.04 -14.12
N VAL A 290 5.13 -19.45 -13.27
CA VAL A 290 5.46 -20.23 -12.05
C VAL A 290 6.09 -21.57 -12.39
N LYS A 291 5.58 -22.27 -13.43
CA LYS A 291 6.16 -23.55 -13.88
C LYS A 291 7.56 -23.41 -14.47
N THR A 292 7.80 -22.29 -15.18
CA THR A 292 9.09 -22.05 -15.85
C THR A 292 10.16 -21.55 -14.88
N ASP A 293 9.76 -20.71 -13.93
CA ASP A 293 10.66 -20.07 -12.95
C ASP A 293 10.01 -20.08 -11.57
N PRO A 294 9.91 -21.25 -10.90
CA PRO A 294 9.31 -21.35 -9.58
C PRO A 294 10.13 -20.63 -8.50
N LEU A 295 9.44 -20.00 -7.56
CA LEU A 295 10.11 -19.41 -6.42
C LEU A 295 10.72 -20.49 -5.49
N PRO A 296 11.81 -20.17 -4.77
CA PRO A 296 12.38 -21.09 -3.77
C PRO A 296 11.34 -21.49 -2.71
N GLY A 297 11.16 -22.79 -2.53
CA GLY A 297 10.19 -23.36 -1.59
C GLY A 297 8.81 -23.63 -2.19
N PHE A 298 8.69 -23.64 -3.52
CA PHE A 298 7.45 -24.01 -4.22
C PHE A 298 7.21 -25.54 -4.26
N ASP A 299 8.06 -26.32 -3.60
CA ASP A 299 7.93 -27.78 -3.54
C ASP A 299 6.62 -28.20 -2.86
N ASN A 300 6.00 -29.28 -3.37
CA ASN A 300 4.71 -29.79 -2.87
C ASN A 300 3.54 -28.79 -2.95
N ILE A 301 3.58 -27.91 -3.92
CA ILE A 301 2.48 -27.02 -4.29
C ILE A 301 2.06 -27.36 -5.71
N GLU A 302 0.78 -27.61 -5.89
CA GLU A 302 0.19 -27.86 -7.20
C GLU A 302 -0.17 -26.55 -7.87
N THR A 303 -0.22 -26.55 -9.21
CA THR A 303 -0.70 -25.41 -9.99
C THR A 303 -1.92 -25.79 -10.81
N ASP A 304 -2.91 -24.92 -10.85
CA ASP A 304 -4.12 -25.08 -11.66
C ASP A 304 -4.46 -23.76 -12.37
N VAL A 305 -4.82 -23.85 -13.65
CA VAL A 305 -5.24 -22.67 -14.42
C VAL A 305 -6.70 -22.41 -14.14
N HIS A 306 -7.01 -21.28 -13.54
CA HIS A 306 -8.38 -20.93 -13.19
C HIS A 306 -8.62 -19.43 -13.30
N ASP A 307 -9.77 -19.06 -13.89
CA ASP A 307 -10.33 -17.71 -13.84
C ASP A 307 -11.35 -17.67 -12.68
N MET A 308 -11.11 -16.84 -11.68
CA MET A 308 -11.94 -16.70 -10.47
C MET A 308 -13.40 -16.29 -10.77
N PHE A 309 -13.68 -15.73 -11.94
CA PHE A 309 -15.05 -15.43 -12.38
C PHE A 309 -15.78 -16.65 -12.98
N SER A 310 -15.07 -17.72 -13.24
CA SER A 310 -15.62 -18.99 -13.70
C SER A 310 -15.96 -19.91 -12.52
N SER A 311 -16.86 -20.88 -12.71
CA SER A 311 -17.21 -21.84 -11.67
C SER A 311 -15.98 -22.59 -11.17
N GLN A 312 -15.76 -22.60 -9.85
CA GLN A 312 -14.61 -23.22 -9.21
C GLN A 312 -14.54 -24.73 -9.51
N THR A 313 -13.37 -25.14 -10.01
CA THR A 313 -13.09 -26.52 -10.47
C THR A 313 -12.73 -27.47 -9.33
N ILE A 314 -11.98 -26.98 -8.33
CA ILE A 314 -11.59 -27.74 -7.14
C ILE A 314 -12.71 -27.70 -6.13
N LYS A 315 -13.26 -28.86 -5.78
CA LYS A 315 -14.43 -28.97 -4.89
C LYS A 315 -14.05 -29.51 -3.53
N GLY A 316 -14.72 -29.02 -2.49
CA GLY A 316 -14.59 -29.51 -1.11
C GLY A 316 -13.26 -29.17 -0.45
N ALA A 317 -12.50 -28.21 -0.94
CA ALA A 317 -11.31 -27.74 -0.26
C ALA A 317 -11.66 -27.19 1.12
N ARG A 318 -10.76 -27.36 2.09
CA ARG A 318 -10.96 -26.85 3.44
C ARG A 318 -10.96 -25.32 3.48
N ALA A 319 -10.02 -24.69 2.74
CA ALA A 319 -9.93 -23.24 2.64
C ALA A 319 -9.72 -22.80 1.18
N TYR A 320 -10.55 -21.89 0.72
CA TYR A 320 -10.36 -21.11 -0.50
C TYR A 320 -9.89 -19.73 -0.10
N TYR A 321 -8.71 -19.36 -0.53
CA TYR A 321 -8.02 -18.18 -0.05
C TYR A 321 -7.81 -17.17 -1.17
N PHE A 322 -8.02 -15.90 -0.84
CA PHE A 322 -7.79 -14.77 -1.72
C PHE A 322 -6.99 -13.72 -0.97
N ARG A 323 -5.93 -13.23 -1.56
CA ARG A 323 -5.15 -12.13 -0.96
C ARG A 323 -4.99 -10.97 -1.92
N ASN A 324 -5.38 -9.77 -1.46
CA ASN A 324 -5.37 -8.56 -2.27
C ASN A 324 -6.07 -8.77 -3.63
N VAL A 325 -7.23 -9.41 -3.61
CA VAL A 325 -8.04 -9.69 -4.80
C VAL A 325 -9.32 -8.86 -4.77
N PHE A 326 -10.06 -8.92 -3.67
CA PHE A 326 -11.37 -8.27 -3.60
C PHE A 326 -11.28 -6.75 -3.62
N HIS A 327 -10.19 -6.18 -3.10
CA HIS A 327 -9.97 -4.74 -3.12
C HIS A 327 -9.75 -4.17 -4.54
N ASP A 328 -9.41 -4.99 -5.51
CA ASP A 328 -9.22 -4.58 -6.91
C ASP A 328 -10.55 -4.50 -7.69
N TRP A 329 -11.66 -4.92 -7.09
CA TRP A 329 -12.93 -5.08 -7.78
C TRP A 329 -14.08 -4.34 -7.12
N PRO A 330 -15.01 -3.76 -7.92
CA PRO A 330 -16.27 -3.23 -7.41
C PRO A 330 -17.18 -4.35 -6.89
N ASP A 331 -18.18 -4.00 -6.08
CA ASP A 331 -19.01 -4.97 -5.34
C ASP A 331 -19.71 -6.00 -6.24
N ASP A 332 -20.18 -5.62 -7.41
CA ASP A 332 -20.81 -6.55 -8.39
C ASP A 332 -19.85 -7.66 -8.85
N LYS A 333 -18.58 -7.32 -9.03
CA LYS A 333 -17.52 -8.27 -9.38
C LYS A 333 -17.13 -9.14 -8.19
N CYS A 334 -17.03 -8.56 -7.01
CA CYS A 334 -16.80 -9.31 -5.77
C CYS A 334 -17.93 -10.32 -5.52
N GLN A 335 -19.19 -9.94 -5.76
CA GLN A 335 -20.32 -10.84 -5.69
C GLN A 335 -20.21 -11.99 -6.71
N ALA A 336 -19.82 -11.69 -7.97
CA ALA A 336 -19.61 -12.71 -8.99
C ALA A 336 -18.53 -13.73 -8.59
N ILE A 337 -17.43 -13.29 -7.97
CA ILE A 337 -16.38 -14.18 -7.45
C ILE A 337 -16.94 -15.10 -6.35
N LEU A 338 -17.68 -14.58 -5.38
CA LEU A 338 -18.27 -15.38 -4.32
C LEU A 338 -19.32 -16.37 -4.84
N GLU A 339 -20.15 -15.95 -5.82
CA GLU A 339 -21.13 -16.81 -6.45
C GLU A 339 -20.50 -17.95 -7.27
N SER A 340 -19.39 -17.69 -7.98
CA SER A 340 -18.66 -18.71 -8.74
C SER A 340 -18.07 -19.80 -7.84
N LEU A 341 -17.78 -19.45 -6.59
CA LEU A 341 -17.16 -20.34 -5.60
C LEU A 341 -18.18 -21.27 -4.93
N LYS A 342 -19.41 -20.80 -4.70
CA LYS A 342 -20.43 -21.55 -3.93
C LYS A 342 -20.64 -23.01 -4.33
N PRO A 343 -20.73 -23.38 -5.62
CA PRO A 343 -20.95 -24.78 -6.03
C PRO A 343 -19.81 -25.73 -5.65
N ALA A 344 -18.65 -25.18 -5.26
CA ALA A 344 -17.48 -25.95 -4.86
C ALA A 344 -17.37 -26.15 -3.34
N LEU A 345 -18.11 -25.39 -2.55
CA LEU A 345 -18.02 -25.45 -1.09
C LEU A 345 -18.68 -26.70 -0.53
N SER A 346 -18.04 -27.33 0.44
CA SER A 346 -18.59 -28.34 1.34
C SER A 346 -18.94 -27.71 2.69
N LYS A 347 -19.59 -28.49 3.55
CA LYS A 347 -19.89 -28.05 4.94
C LYS A 347 -18.67 -27.69 5.77
N ASP A 348 -17.51 -28.26 5.40
CA ASP A 348 -16.22 -28.07 6.09
C ASP A 348 -15.37 -26.98 5.41
N SER A 349 -15.87 -26.40 4.32
CA SER A 349 -15.15 -25.36 3.57
C SER A 349 -15.32 -23.99 4.23
N VAL A 350 -14.26 -23.19 4.16
CA VAL A 350 -14.28 -21.75 4.48
C VAL A 350 -13.71 -20.94 3.31
N VAL A 351 -14.14 -19.69 3.21
CA VAL A 351 -13.48 -18.70 2.34
C VAL A 351 -12.67 -17.78 3.23
N LEU A 352 -11.41 -17.63 2.92
CA LEU A 352 -10.47 -16.75 3.61
C LEU A 352 -10.13 -15.59 2.69
N ILE A 353 -10.56 -14.39 3.05
CA ILE A 353 -10.22 -13.17 2.32
C ILE A 353 -9.17 -12.42 3.16
N ASP A 354 -7.97 -12.28 2.63
CA ASP A 354 -6.84 -11.60 3.26
C ASP A 354 -6.67 -10.22 2.59
N ASP A 355 -7.42 -9.27 3.10
CA ASP A 355 -7.51 -7.90 2.60
C ASP A 355 -7.54 -6.89 3.75
N ILE A 356 -7.50 -5.61 3.42
CA ILE A 356 -7.63 -4.53 4.39
C ILE A 356 -9.06 -4.49 4.95
N VAL A 357 -9.17 -4.30 6.26
CA VAL A 357 -10.42 -3.97 6.93
C VAL A 357 -10.29 -2.59 7.55
N VAL A 358 -10.82 -1.58 6.84
CA VAL A 358 -10.64 -0.18 7.20
C VAL A 358 -11.33 0.16 8.52
N SER A 359 -10.59 0.75 9.44
CA SER A 359 -11.16 1.26 10.69
C SER A 359 -12.15 2.40 10.43
N SER A 360 -13.32 2.33 11.05
CA SER A 360 -14.36 3.37 10.93
C SER A 360 -13.94 4.73 11.54
N VAL A 361 -12.92 4.74 12.40
CA VAL A 361 -12.40 5.94 13.05
C VAL A 361 -10.87 5.88 13.05
N GLY A 362 -10.23 6.94 12.52
CA GLY A 362 -8.78 7.10 12.58
C GLY A 362 -8.01 6.12 11.71
N ALA A 363 -8.57 5.74 10.55
CA ALA A 363 -7.89 4.87 9.59
C ALA A 363 -6.47 5.36 9.30
N PRO A 364 -5.47 4.46 9.25
CA PRO A 364 -4.10 4.84 8.95
C PRO A 364 -3.97 5.49 7.58
N TRP A 365 -3.10 6.49 7.46
CA TRP A 365 -2.94 7.26 6.22
C TRP A 365 -2.52 6.38 5.02
N ARG A 366 -1.76 5.31 5.24
CA ARG A 366 -1.39 4.37 4.17
C ARG A 366 -2.60 3.63 3.59
N VAL A 367 -3.53 3.26 4.46
CA VAL A 367 -4.79 2.61 4.06
C VAL A 367 -5.64 3.54 3.21
N THR A 368 -5.80 4.79 3.65
CA THR A 368 -6.61 5.78 2.91
C THR A 368 -5.98 6.20 1.58
N LEU A 369 -4.63 6.22 1.47
CA LEU A 369 -3.95 6.42 0.19
C LEU A 369 -4.19 5.23 -0.75
N GLY A 370 -4.15 4.00 -0.23
CA GLY A 370 -4.48 2.79 -0.99
C GLY A 370 -5.92 2.84 -1.49
N ASP A 371 -6.88 3.14 -0.63
CA ASP A 371 -8.30 3.25 -0.97
C ASP A 371 -8.55 4.25 -2.09
N MET A 372 -7.98 5.46 -1.99
CA MET A 372 -8.11 6.46 -3.06
C MET A 372 -7.43 6.00 -4.37
N THR A 373 -6.34 5.23 -4.29
CA THR A 373 -5.71 4.65 -5.48
C THR A 373 -6.64 3.62 -6.14
N MET A 374 -7.28 2.75 -5.36
CA MET A 374 -8.28 1.80 -5.86
C MET A 374 -9.45 2.52 -6.54
N ALA A 375 -9.97 3.56 -5.90
CA ALA A 375 -11.08 4.35 -6.44
C ALA A 375 -10.74 4.99 -7.80
N VAL A 376 -9.59 5.67 -7.92
CA VAL A 376 -9.26 6.40 -9.15
C VAL A 376 -8.75 5.53 -10.29
N CYS A 377 -8.15 4.39 -9.96
CA CYS A 377 -7.54 3.51 -10.96
C CYS A 377 -8.42 2.32 -11.39
N LEU A 378 -9.22 1.78 -10.47
CA LEU A 378 -9.91 0.50 -10.64
C LEU A 378 -11.43 0.58 -10.42
N ALA A 379 -11.97 1.74 -10.00
CA ALA A 379 -13.36 1.87 -9.53
C ALA A 379 -13.68 0.88 -8.39
N ALA A 380 -12.71 0.60 -7.56
CA ALA A 380 -12.72 -0.35 -6.46
C ALA A 380 -12.48 0.36 -5.11
N MET A 381 -12.38 -0.38 -4.01
CA MET A 381 -12.29 0.23 -2.69
C MET A 381 -11.68 -0.71 -1.64
N GLU A 382 -11.05 -0.12 -0.65
CA GLU A 382 -10.80 -0.79 0.62
C GLU A 382 -12.07 -0.72 1.47
N ARG A 383 -12.45 -1.84 2.11
CA ARG A 383 -13.75 -1.95 2.79
C ARG A 383 -13.63 -1.93 4.29
N THR A 384 -14.56 -1.24 4.94
CA THR A 384 -14.80 -1.33 6.39
C THR A 384 -15.42 -2.69 6.75
N GLU A 385 -15.37 -3.07 8.03
CA GLU A 385 -16.06 -4.29 8.51
C GLU A 385 -17.55 -4.32 8.11
N ALA A 386 -18.24 -3.20 8.22
CA ALA A 386 -19.65 -3.12 7.84
C ALA A 386 -19.89 -3.39 6.35
N GLU A 387 -18.96 -2.94 5.49
CA GLU A 387 -19.01 -3.18 4.04
C GLU A 387 -18.69 -4.63 3.71
N TRP A 388 -17.69 -5.23 4.34
CA TRP A 388 -17.39 -6.65 4.21
C TRP A 388 -18.59 -7.53 4.62
N ARG A 389 -19.26 -7.21 5.72
CA ARG A 389 -20.46 -7.93 6.17
C ARG A 389 -21.62 -7.78 5.17
N ARG A 390 -21.83 -6.58 4.60
CA ARG A 390 -22.87 -6.37 3.56
C ARG A 390 -22.55 -7.17 2.30
N LEU A 391 -21.31 -7.14 1.82
CA LEU A 391 -20.87 -7.89 0.64
C LEU A 391 -21.08 -9.41 0.85
N ALA A 392 -20.63 -9.96 1.97
CA ALA A 392 -20.83 -11.37 2.31
C ALA A 392 -22.33 -11.73 2.36
N SER A 393 -23.12 -10.96 3.09
CA SER A 393 -24.56 -11.21 3.23
C SER A 393 -25.33 -11.14 1.91
N SER A 394 -24.94 -10.22 1.00
CA SER A 394 -25.58 -10.09 -0.32
C SER A 394 -25.43 -11.33 -1.19
N THR A 395 -24.46 -12.17 -0.88
CA THR A 395 -24.17 -13.43 -1.58
C THR A 395 -24.47 -14.67 -0.73
N GLY A 396 -25.18 -14.55 0.39
CA GLY A 396 -25.54 -15.68 1.28
C GLY A 396 -24.35 -16.27 2.02
N PHE A 397 -23.31 -15.46 2.27
CA PHE A 397 -22.24 -15.79 3.19
C PHE A 397 -22.40 -15.01 4.48
N GLU A 398 -21.87 -15.56 5.58
CA GLU A 398 -21.69 -14.85 6.84
C GLU A 398 -20.22 -14.65 7.15
N VAL A 399 -19.88 -13.50 7.74
CA VAL A 399 -18.55 -13.23 8.30
C VAL A 399 -18.48 -13.86 9.69
N VAL A 400 -17.77 -14.97 9.81
CA VAL A 400 -17.59 -15.72 11.07
C VAL A 400 -16.65 -14.96 12.00
N LYS A 401 -15.52 -14.49 11.48
CA LYS A 401 -14.53 -13.72 12.24
C LYS A 401 -13.67 -12.86 11.31
N ILE A 402 -13.12 -11.80 11.87
CA ILE A 402 -12.12 -10.93 11.26
C ILE A 402 -10.92 -10.88 12.21
N LEU A 403 -9.74 -11.22 11.71
CA LEU A 403 -8.51 -11.28 12.48
C LEU A 403 -7.48 -10.32 11.88
N LYS A 404 -7.28 -9.18 12.53
CA LYS A 404 -6.27 -8.19 12.13
C LYS A 404 -4.89 -8.70 12.56
N TYR A 405 -3.90 -8.61 11.67
CA TYR A 405 -2.52 -9.03 11.96
C TYR A 405 -1.48 -7.94 11.72
N ARG A 406 -1.88 -6.79 11.12
CA ARG A 406 -1.02 -5.61 10.95
C ARG A 406 -1.80 -4.33 11.17
N GLU A 407 -1.50 -3.65 12.27
CA GLU A 407 -2.20 -2.41 12.63
C GLU A 407 -1.91 -1.25 11.66
N GLU A 408 -0.67 -1.09 11.19
CA GLU A 408 -0.28 0.04 10.34
C GLU A 408 -0.93 0.02 8.95
N TYR A 409 -1.26 -1.17 8.45
CA TYR A 409 -1.88 -1.40 7.14
C TYR A 409 -3.30 -1.93 7.24
N GLU A 410 -3.74 -2.26 8.45
CA GLU A 410 -5.04 -2.89 8.71
C GLU A 410 -5.26 -4.20 7.95
N ASP A 411 -4.15 -4.89 7.56
CA ASP A 411 -4.23 -6.20 6.94
C ASP A 411 -4.93 -7.18 7.89
N SER A 412 -5.94 -7.85 7.36
CA SER A 412 -6.82 -8.70 8.13
C SER A 412 -7.24 -9.93 7.34
N VAL A 413 -7.41 -11.07 8.00
CA VAL A 413 -8.07 -12.21 7.39
C VAL A 413 -9.53 -12.28 7.80
N ILE A 414 -10.42 -12.27 6.82
CA ILE A 414 -11.86 -12.35 6.96
C ILE A 414 -12.28 -13.78 6.65
N VAL A 415 -12.89 -14.45 7.60
CA VAL A 415 -13.33 -15.85 7.47
C VAL A 415 -14.83 -15.86 7.16
N LEU A 416 -15.18 -16.40 5.98
CA LEU A 416 -16.58 -16.54 5.57
C LEU A 416 -16.99 -18.01 5.55
N ARG A 417 -18.28 -18.23 5.84
CA ARG A 417 -19.00 -19.48 5.59
C ARG A 417 -20.31 -19.22 4.86
N VAL A 418 -20.85 -20.23 4.21
CA VAL A 418 -22.21 -20.15 3.68
C VAL A 418 -23.16 -20.05 4.87
N ALA A 419 -24.10 -19.07 4.83
CA ALA A 419 -25.07 -18.77 5.88
C ALA A 419 -26.11 -19.88 6.08
#